data_827e9bfab42bd4fe49ee559507311952
#
_entry.id   827e9bfab42bd4fe49ee559507311952
#
_cell.length_a   1.000
_cell.length_b   1.000
_cell.length_c   1.000
_cell.angle_alpha   90.00
_cell.angle_beta   90.00
_cell.angle_gamma   90.00
#
_symmetry.space_group_name_H-M   'P 1'
#
loop_
_entity.id
_entity.type
_entity.pdbx_description
1 polymer ?
#
loop_
_entity_poly.entity_id
_entity_poly.type
_entity_poly.pdbx_seq_one_letter_code
_entity_poly.pdbx_strand_id
1 'polypeptide(L)'
;MNFVLSFVYKVKARYKHRTPTFRPELEEQGIELSVRHLKQFFKFGHGRSAFTTKAVHDVSFDIKKGECFGLVGESGCGKTTTGRSLIRLYNITSGSVYFEGRRTSAGSRWNEKEIKWTKIRGRKRIKELKKLQASEIDKLMDTTGLVPEVEKINLELSQIEQELVDIKVVRKDRIAQAANIADEEAKTLKIEEINKEASLEIESRRVRLEELNAKLKEYRQKIKESKKEKPTPETEAKINEVKEKYASEIKAMKDHIDQVEKEQIEAIAQIKYDNKHVDKKLMSKMQMIFQDPVDSLDPRMTVEDIIQEGLHIQGQYNHFKNSQKIKDVLTKVGLLPEYASRYPHEFSGGQRQRIGIARALVMNPRFLICDEPISALDVSIRAQIINLLNDLKEEMGLTIMFIAHDLSVVKYFCDRIAVMYYGEIVELASSDELFAHPLHPYTHALLSAIPKPDPISEKKRTRYVYIPARDHDYSKEAPKLVEIVPGHWVLANSVELAKYNEQLKK
;
A
#
# COMPACT_ATOMS: atom_id res chain seq x y z
N MET A 1 21.86 -12.73 -19.73
CA MET A 1 21.59 -11.35 -19.29
C MET A 1 22.72 -10.92 -18.37
N ASN A 2 23.50 -9.93 -18.79
CA ASN A 2 24.80 -9.66 -18.21
C ASN A 2 24.68 -8.91 -16.86
N PHE A 3 25.21 -9.50 -15.80
CA PHE A 3 25.52 -8.81 -14.52
C PHE A 3 26.30 -7.51 -14.77
N VAL A 4 27.13 -7.49 -15.80
CA VAL A 4 27.89 -6.33 -16.28
C VAL A 4 27.00 -5.18 -16.72
N LEU A 5 25.93 -5.42 -17.50
CA LEU A 5 25.01 -4.37 -17.94
C LEU A 5 24.25 -3.73 -16.77
N SER A 6 23.74 -4.55 -15.84
CA SER A 6 23.09 -4.04 -14.62
C SER A 6 24.06 -3.19 -13.79
N PHE A 7 25.32 -3.60 -13.68
CA PHE A 7 26.36 -2.84 -13.00
C PHE A 7 26.65 -1.51 -13.72
N VAL A 8 26.77 -1.54 -15.04
CA VAL A 8 27.02 -0.34 -15.88
C VAL A 8 25.86 0.66 -15.72
N TYR A 9 24.61 0.20 -15.74
CA TYR A 9 23.44 1.07 -15.51
C TYR A 9 23.49 1.72 -14.13
N LYS A 10 23.81 0.97 -13.07
CA LYS A 10 23.95 1.50 -11.71
C LYS A 10 25.05 2.54 -11.60
N VAL A 11 26.19 2.30 -12.25
CA VAL A 11 27.30 3.26 -12.27
C VAL A 11 26.92 4.53 -13.02
N LYS A 12 26.38 4.42 -14.25
CA LYS A 12 25.93 5.58 -15.03
C LYS A 12 24.85 6.38 -14.27
N ALA A 13 23.88 5.69 -13.68
CA ALA A 13 22.84 6.35 -12.89
C ALA A 13 23.40 7.06 -11.65
N ARG A 14 24.49 6.59 -11.05
CA ARG A 14 25.13 7.20 -9.87
C ARG A 14 25.81 8.54 -10.18
N TYR A 15 26.38 8.67 -11.37
CA TYR A 15 27.14 9.86 -11.76
C TYR A 15 26.36 10.84 -12.64
N LYS A 16 25.11 10.55 -12.98
CA LYS A 16 24.25 11.46 -13.72
C LYS A 16 23.91 12.68 -12.85
N HIS A 17 24.09 13.89 -13.42
CA HIS A 17 23.63 15.12 -12.75
C HIS A 17 22.10 15.06 -12.55
N ARG A 18 21.62 15.42 -11.36
CA ARG A 18 20.20 15.40 -11.00
C ARG A 18 19.80 16.70 -10.33
N THR A 19 18.55 17.05 -10.55
CA THR A 19 17.84 18.09 -9.79
C THR A 19 16.75 17.44 -8.93
N PRO A 20 16.36 18.05 -7.81
CA PRO A 20 15.23 17.58 -7.04
C PRO A 20 13.95 17.51 -7.90
N THR A 21 13.18 16.46 -7.70
CA THR A 21 11.91 16.27 -8.43
C THR A 21 10.91 17.34 -8.01
N PHE A 22 10.39 18.06 -9.00
CA PHE A 22 9.37 19.08 -8.84
C PHE A 22 8.22 18.85 -9.83
N ARG A 23 6.98 19.04 -9.38
CA ARG A 23 5.74 18.91 -10.15
C ARG A 23 4.96 20.21 -10.09
N PRO A 24 5.16 21.13 -11.02
CA PRO A 24 4.48 22.42 -11.03
C PRO A 24 2.95 22.28 -11.15
N GLU A 25 2.46 21.24 -11.82
CA GLU A 25 1.05 20.94 -11.96
C GLU A 25 0.29 20.82 -10.63
N LEU A 26 0.97 20.39 -9.57
CA LEU A 26 0.36 20.30 -8.24
C LEU A 26 0.13 21.70 -7.63
N GLU A 27 1.06 22.60 -7.82
CA GLU A 27 0.91 24.00 -7.37
C GLU A 27 -0.18 24.75 -8.16
N GLU A 28 -0.23 24.53 -9.48
CA GLU A 28 -1.25 25.12 -10.37
C GLU A 28 -2.66 24.66 -9.99
N GLN A 29 -2.80 23.41 -9.54
CA GLN A 29 -4.06 22.85 -9.04
C GLN A 29 -4.39 23.26 -7.59
N GLY A 30 -3.55 24.08 -6.95
CA GLY A 30 -3.72 24.50 -5.56
C GLY A 30 -3.52 23.37 -4.54
N ILE A 31 -2.78 22.30 -4.90
CA ILE A 31 -2.49 21.19 -4.03
C ILE A 31 -1.27 21.52 -3.17
N GLU A 32 -1.45 21.54 -1.84
CA GLU A 32 -0.36 21.75 -0.89
C GLU A 32 0.43 20.47 -0.64
N LEU A 33 -0.27 19.36 -0.39
CA LEU A 33 0.31 18.05 -0.15
C LEU A 33 -0.28 17.02 -1.10
N SER A 34 0.59 16.23 -1.75
CA SER A 34 0.17 15.11 -2.61
C SER A 34 0.87 13.82 -2.18
N VAL A 35 0.09 12.79 -1.94
CA VAL A 35 0.53 11.45 -1.56
C VAL A 35 0.20 10.48 -2.68
N ARG A 36 1.18 9.71 -3.15
CA ARG A 36 1.04 8.78 -4.27
C ARG A 36 1.56 7.40 -3.88
N HIS A 37 0.66 6.43 -3.84
CA HIS A 37 0.96 5.02 -3.57
C HIS A 37 1.83 4.78 -2.34
N LEU A 38 1.55 5.53 -1.24
CA LEU A 38 2.29 5.44 0.01
C LEU A 38 2.13 4.05 0.60
N LYS A 39 3.28 3.39 0.84
CA LYS A 39 3.35 2.11 1.54
C LYS A 39 4.37 2.21 2.66
N GLN A 40 3.95 1.84 3.87
CA GLN A 40 4.84 1.78 5.03
C GLN A 40 4.75 0.41 5.67
N PHE A 41 5.84 -0.35 5.57
CA PHE A 41 5.96 -1.70 6.09
C PHE A 41 7.06 -1.76 7.13
N PHE A 42 6.75 -2.35 8.27
CA PHE A 42 7.72 -2.61 9.33
C PHE A 42 8.09 -4.09 9.34
N LYS A 43 9.39 -4.37 9.46
CA LYS A 43 9.90 -5.72 9.61
C LYS A 43 10.28 -5.98 11.05
N PHE A 44 9.80 -7.06 11.61
CA PHE A 44 10.10 -7.51 12.96
C PHE A 44 10.73 -8.90 12.92
N GLY A 45 11.64 -9.17 13.88
CA GLY A 45 12.36 -10.45 13.98
C GLY A 45 13.48 -10.61 12.96
N HIS A 46 14.20 -11.72 13.08
CA HIS A 46 15.33 -12.07 12.22
C HIS A 46 15.20 -13.51 11.67
N GLY A 47 15.82 -13.75 10.52
CA GLY A 47 15.85 -15.08 9.90
C GLY A 47 14.46 -15.61 9.52
N ARG A 48 14.17 -16.89 9.87
CA ARG A 48 12.91 -17.56 9.53
C ARG A 48 11.69 -17.06 10.31
N SER A 49 11.89 -16.44 11.45
CA SER A 49 10.82 -15.86 12.29
C SER A 49 10.50 -14.39 11.92
N ALA A 50 11.14 -13.83 10.90
CA ALA A 50 10.88 -12.46 10.47
C ALA A 50 9.49 -12.34 9.84
N PHE A 51 8.67 -11.42 10.36
CA PHE A 51 7.38 -11.06 9.78
C PHE A 51 7.35 -9.57 9.39
N THR A 52 6.43 -9.24 8.50
CA THR A 52 6.28 -7.87 8.00
C THR A 52 4.87 -7.38 8.24
N THR A 53 4.73 -6.33 9.04
CA THR A 53 3.47 -5.62 9.22
C THR A 53 3.32 -4.54 8.15
N LYS A 54 2.20 -4.56 7.44
CA LYS A 54 1.84 -3.57 6.42
C LYS A 54 0.97 -2.50 7.09
N ALA A 55 1.59 -1.54 7.76
CA ALA A 55 0.85 -0.52 8.48
C ALA A 55 0.12 0.46 7.55
N VAL A 56 0.71 0.78 6.38
CA VAL A 56 0.07 1.51 5.27
C VAL A 56 0.30 0.71 4.01
N HIS A 57 -0.78 0.32 3.30
CA HIS A 57 -0.68 -0.66 2.22
C HIS A 57 -0.63 -0.02 0.82
N ASP A 58 -1.50 0.93 0.52
CA ASP A 58 -1.46 1.72 -0.74
C ASP A 58 -2.38 2.94 -0.60
N VAL A 59 -1.84 4.05 -0.11
CA VAL A 59 -2.62 5.24 0.17
C VAL A 59 -2.24 6.35 -0.80
N SER A 60 -3.25 6.94 -1.46
CA SER A 60 -3.10 8.08 -2.36
C SER A 60 -4.20 9.11 -2.09
N PHE A 61 -3.81 10.36 -1.89
CA PHE A 61 -4.73 11.49 -1.72
C PHE A 61 -4.00 12.83 -1.94
N ASP A 62 -4.78 13.86 -2.17
CA ASP A 62 -4.32 15.24 -2.28
C ASP A 62 -5.00 16.10 -1.23
N ILE A 63 -4.27 17.06 -0.67
CA ILE A 63 -4.78 18.09 0.25
C ILE A 63 -4.57 19.43 -0.40
N LYS A 64 -5.63 20.23 -0.52
CA LYS A 64 -5.60 21.57 -1.11
C LYS A 64 -5.09 22.61 -0.11
N LYS A 65 -4.58 23.71 -0.61
CA LYS A 65 -4.16 24.85 0.23
C LYS A 65 -5.32 25.38 1.06
N GLY A 66 -5.10 25.56 2.37
CA GLY A 66 -6.11 26.03 3.32
C GLY A 66 -7.19 25.01 3.69
N GLU A 67 -7.12 23.77 3.15
CA GLU A 67 -8.06 22.69 3.45
C GLU A 67 -7.80 22.07 4.82
N CYS A 68 -8.86 21.70 5.54
CA CYS A 68 -8.81 20.78 6.65
C CYS A 68 -9.22 19.38 6.17
N PHE A 69 -8.25 18.50 6.08
CA PHE A 69 -8.42 17.10 5.61
C PHE A 69 -8.45 16.13 6.79
N GLY A 70 -9.58 15.43 6.98
CA GLY A 70 -9.76 14.42 8.01
C GLY A 70 -9.23 13.05 7.58
N LEU A 71 -8.45 12.38 8.43
CA LEU A 71 -8.10 10.98 8.26
C LEU A 71 -8.64 10.18 9.45
N VAL A 72 -9.67 9.37 9.22
CA VAL A 72 -10.41 8.68 10.27
C VAL A 72 -10.38 7.16 10.12
N GLY A 73 -10.67 6.44 11.19
CA GLY A 73 -10.73 4.98 11.24
C GLY A 73 -10.40 4.45 12.63
N GLU A 74 -10.53 3.16 12.86
CA GLU A 74 -10.22 2.51 14.14
C GLU A 74 -8.75 2.62 14.54
N SER A 75 -8.47 2.42 15.83
CA SER A 75 -7.10 2.36 16.33
C SER A 75 -6.31 1.25 15.64
N GLY A 76 -5.06 1.56 15.26
CA GLY A 76 -4.19 0.60 14.55
C GLY A 76 -4.38 0.49 13.04
N CYS A 77 -5.36 1.18 12.41
CA CYS A 77 -5.56 1.11 10.96
C CYS A 77 -4.49 1.84 10.12
N GLY A 78 -3.52 2.55 10.75
CA GLY A 78 -2.38 3.16 10.05
C GLY A 78 -2.38 4.69 9.96
N LYS A 79 -3.35 5.41 10.53
CA LYS A 79 -3.48 6.90 10.47
C LYS A 79 -2.22 7.64 10.95
N THR A 80 -1.82 7.40 12.20
CA THR A 80 -0.60 7.97 12.80
C THR A 80 0.64 7.61 12.00
N THR A 81 0.72 6.37 11.50
CA THR A 81 1.84 5.93 10.63
C THR A 81 1.86 6.72 9.33
N THR A 82 0.70 7.00 8.74
CA THR A 82 0.58 7.85 7.55
C THR A 82 1.10 9.25 7.87
N GLY A 83 0.57 9.93 8.89
CA GLY A 83 1.01 11.28 9.29
C GLY A 83 2.52 11.37 9.54
N ARG A 84 3.08 10.44 10.32
CA ARG A 84 4.53 10.40 10.60
C ARG A 84 5.38 10.12 9.36
N SER A 85 4.85 9.39 8.38
CA SER A 85 5.51 9.15 7.10
C SER A 85 5.59 10.42 6.25
N LEU A 86 4.58 11.30 6.30
CA LEU A 86 4.55 12.55 5.54
C LEU A 86 5.67 13.51 5.96
N ILE A 87 5.90 13.65 7.27
CA ILE A 87 6.97 14.50 7.83
C ILE A 87 8.32 13.78 7.95
N ARG A 88 8.45 12.58 7.37
CA ARG A 88 9.69 11.79 7.32
C ARG A 88 10.20 11.28 8.67
N LEU A 89 9.37 11.12 9.67
CA LEU A 89 9.74 10.35 10.87
C LEU A 89 9.97 8.87 10.54
N TYR A 90 9.34 8.40 9.44
CA TYR A 90 9.62 7.08 8.87
C TYR A 90 10.12 7.22 7.43
N ASN A 91 11.12 6.42 7.07
CA ASN A 91 11.49 6.24 5.67
C ASN A 91 10.46 5.36 4.99
N ILE A 92 9.69 5.92 4.08
CA ILE A 92 8.61 5.20 3.41
C ILE A 92 9.14 4.03 2.58
N THR A 93 8.39 2.92 2.60
CA THR A 93 8.79 1.69 1.91
C THR A 93 8.64 1.83 0.40
N SER A 94 7.57 2.49 -0.06
CA SER A 94 7.26 2.71 -1.47
C SER A 94 6.34 3.91 -1.63
N GLY A 95 6.22 4.43 -2.84
CA GLY A 95 5.42 5.61 -3.15
C GLY A 95 6.20 6.91 -3.06
N SER A 96 5.51 8.04 -3.10
CA SER A 96 6.10 9.38 -3.05
C SER A 96 5.19 10.36 -2.33
N VAL A 97 5.78 11.31 -1.63
CA VAL A 97 5.13 12.44 -0.99
C VAL A 97 5.67 13.72 -1.62
N TYR A 98 4.79 14.61 -2.00
CA TYR A 98 5.09 15.94 -2.55
C TYR A 98 4.47 17.00 -1.65
N PHE A 99 5.23 18.03 -1.35
CA PHE A 99 4.79 19.19 -0.62
C PHE A 99 5.21 20.45 -1.38
N GLU A 100 4.28 21.39 -1.61
CA GLU A 100 4.48 22.52 -2.51
C GLU A 100 5.13 22.07 -3.84
N GLY A 101 4.57 21.05 -4.52
CA GLY A 101 5.08 20.47 -5.76
C GLY A 101 6.41 19.74 -5.69
N ARG A 102 7.20 19.86 -4.62
CA ARG A 102 8.52 19.23 -4.44
C ARG A 102 8.41 17.87 -3.76
N ARG A 103 9.12 16.87 -4.28
CA ARG A 103 9.16 15.54 -3.66
C ARG A 103 9.98 15.59 -2.37
N THR A 104 9.30 15.40 -1.24
CA THR A 104 9.89 15.42 0.10
C THR A 104 10.32 14.03 0.56
N SER A 105 9.60 12.97 0.18
CA SER A 105 9.89 11.60 0.56
C SER A 105 9.51 10.62 -0.56
N ALA A 106 10.32 9.57 -0.78
CA ALA A 106 9.99 8.50 -1.71
C ALA A 106 10.64 7.18 -1.30
N GLY A 107 9.95 6.06 -1.59
CA GLY A 107 10.43 4.71 -1.34
C GLY A 107 10.71 3.95 -2.63
N SER A 108 11.79 3.17 -2.69
CA SER A 108 12.26 2.47 -3.90
C SER A 108 11.85 1.00 -3.99
N ARG A 109 11.20 0.44 -2.97
CA ARG A 109 10.94 -1.00 -2.89
C ARG A 109 10.06 -1.54 -4.02
N TRP A 110 9.12 -0.73 -4.51
CA TRP A 110 8.31 -1.13 -5.67
C TRP A 110 9.19 -1.28 -6.92
N ASN A 111 10.06 -0.30 -7.17
CA ASN A 111 10.99 -0.32 -8.32
C ASN A 111 11.94 -1.54 -8.27
N GLU A 112 12.46 -1.88 -7.09
CA GLU A 112 13.30 -3.06 -6.88
C GLU A 112 12.53 -4.37 -7.15
N LYS A 113 11.27 -4.44 -6.73
CA LYS A 113 10.39 -5.57 -7.01
C LYS A 113 10.06 -5.67 -8.50
N GLU A 114 9.78 -4.55 -9.16
CA GLU A 114 9.47 -4.54 -10.60
C GLU A 114 10.64 -5.07 -11.43
N ILE A 115 11.88 -4.65 -11.14
CA ILE A 115 13.07 -5.24 -11.76
C ILE A 115 13.09 -6.76 -11.56
N LYS A 116 12.89 -7.21 -10.32
CA LYS A 116 12.93 -8.64 -9.98
C LYS A 116 11.86 -9.43 -10.72
N TRP A 117 10.61 -8.98 -10.69
CA TRP A 117 9.49 -9.69 -11.27
C TRP A 117 9.51 -9.68 -12.81
N THR A 118 9.90 -8.58 -13.43
CA THR A 118 10.10 -8.50 -14.88
C THR A 118 11.16 -9.48 -15.35
N LYS A 119 12.28 -9.61 -14.61
CA LYS A 119 13.30 -10.62 -14.89
C LYS A 119 12.77 -12.06 -14.77
N ILE A 120 11.96 -12.34 -13.74
CA ILE A 120 11.40 -13.69 -13.52
C ILE A 120 10.40 -14.02 -14.63
N ARG A 121 9.42 -13.12 -14.88
CA ARG A 121 8.41 -13.30 -15.94
C ARG A 121 9.04 -13.44 -17.33
N GLY A 122 9.99 -12.55 -17.64
CA GLY A 122 10.68 -12.58 -18.93
C GLY A 122 11.53 -13.83 -19.13
N ARG A 123 12.24 -14.34 -18.10
CA ARG A 123 12.96 -15.61 -18.19
C ARG A 123 12.02 -16.79 -18.41
N LYS A 124 10.87 -16.80 -17.72
CA LYS A 124 9.84 -17.83 -17.91
C LYS A 124 9.34 -17.81 -19.36
N ARG A 125 8.99 -16.63 -19.88
CA ARG A 125 8.52 -16.46 -21.26
C ARG A 125 9.57 -16.86 -22.29
N ILE A 126 10.84 -16.48 -22.13
CA ILE A 126 11.93 -16.91 -23.01
C ILE A 126 12.09 -18.44 -23.00
N LYS A 127 11.93 -19.09 -21.83
CA LYS A 127 11.98 -20.57 -21.74
C LYS A 127 10.80 -21.21 -22.47
N GLU A 128 9.62 -20.63 -22.39
CA GLU A 128 8.43 -21.06 -23.13
C GLU A 128 8.61 -20.91 -24.66
N LEU A 129 9.09 -19.74 -25.11
CA LEU A 129 9.37 -19.49 -26.53
C LEU A 129 10.39 -20.48 -27.10
N LYS A 130 11.47 -20.78 -26.33
CA LYS A 130 12.43 -21.82 -26.75
C LYS A 130 11.84 -23.23 -26.83
N LYS A 131 10.90 -23.56 -25.93
CA LYS A 131 10.18 -24.84 -26.02
C LYS A 131 9.26 -24.91 -27.23
N LEU A 132 8.52 -23.82 -27.51
CA LEU A 132 7.68 -23.72 -28.69
C LEU A 132 8.50 -23.79 -29.99
N GLN A 133 9.62 -23.07 -30.08
CA GLN A 133 10.55 -23.17 -31.20
C GLN A 133 11.03 -24.59 -31.43
N ALA A 134 11.44 -25.28 -30.36
CA ALA A 134 11.90 -26.67 -30.45
C ALA A 134 10.76 -27.60 -30.95
N SER A 135 9.54 -27.42 -30.43
CA SER A 135 8.38 -28.20 -30.83
C SER A 135 8.00 -27.95 -32.29
N GLU A 136 8.01 -26.69 -32.79
CA GLU A 136 7.75 -26.40 -34.21
C GLU A 136 8.83 -26.98 -35.13
N ILE A 137 10.12 -26.89 -34.75
CA ILE A 137 11.20 -27.52 -35.52
C ILE A 137 11.06 -29.04 -35.51
N ASP A 138 10.69 -29.62 -34.36
CA ASP A 138 10.49 -31.07 -34.23
C ASP A 138 9.35 -31.57 -35.12
N LYS A 139 8.26 -30.78 -35.28
CA LYS A 139 7.17 -31.08 -36.21
C LYS A 139 7.60 -31.03 -37.68
N LEU A 140 8.44 -30.05 -38.05
CA LEU A 140 8.97 -29.91 -39.41
C LEU A 140 9.96 -31.03 -39.79
N MET A 141 10.66 -31.59 -38.78
CA MET A 141 11.62 -32.70 -38.96
C MET A 141 10.98 -34.08 -38.77
N ASP A 142 9.72 -34.13 -38.41
CA ASP A 142 9.04 -35.40 -38.11
C ASP A 142 8.58 -36.10 -39.40
N THR A 143 9.36 -37.04 -39.87
CA THR A 143 8.97 -37.95 -40.98
C THR A 143 8.09 -39.12 -40.50
N THR A 144 7.91 -39.30 -39.19
CA THR A 144 7.13 -40.38 -38.61
C THR A 144 5.70 -40.04 -38.27
N GLY A 145 5.36 -38.74 -38.22
CA GLY A 145 4.04 -38.24 -37.83
C GLY A 145 3.73 -38.43 -36.35
N LEU A 146 4.74 -38.74 -35.50
CA LEU A 146 4.55 -39.04 -34.09
C LEU A 146 4.63 -37.80 -33.16
N VAL A 147 5.09 -36.64 -33.68
CA VAL A 147 5.19 -35.39 -32.84
C VAL A 147 3.83 -34.93 -32.31
N PRO A 148 2.73 -34.92 -33.08
CA PRO A 148 1.40 -34.59 -32.55
C PRO A 148 0.93 -35.54 -31.45
N GLU A 149 1.26 -36.84 -31.55
CA GLU A 149 0.92 -37.84 -30.53
C GLU A 149 1.71 -37.61 -29.24
N VAL A 150 2.99 -37.24 -29.34
CA VAL A 150 3.82 -36.85 -28.19
C VAL A 150 3.23 -35.59 -27.50
N GLU A 151 2.70 -34.63 -28.23
CA GLU A 151 2.05 -33.45 -27.66
C GLU A 151 0.76 -33.80 -26.92
N LYS A 152 -0.06 -34.71 -27.47
CA LYS A 152 -1.27 -35.21 -26.79
C LYS A 152 -0.92 -35.92 -25.48
N ILE A 153 0.08 -36.79 -25.51
CA ILE A 153 0.56 -37.51 -24.31
C ILE A 153 1.08 -36.51 -23.26
N ASN A 154 1.84 -35.49 -23.66
CA ASN A 154 2.32 -34.49 -22.72
C ASN A 154 1.17 -33.65 -22.09
N LEU A 155 0.11 -33.38 -22.85
CA LEU A 155 -1.10 -32.71 -22.34
C LEU A 155 -1.82 -33.58 -21.31
N GLU A 156 -2.02 -34.88 -21.64
CA GLU A 156 -2.65 -35.85 -20.74
C GLU A 156 -1.84 -36.04 -19.44
N LEU A 157 -0.51 -36.12 -19.56
CA LEU A 157 0.38 -36.14 -18.39
C LEU A 157 0.21 -34.91 -17.47
N SER A 158 0.13 -33.71 -18.06
CA SER A 158 -0.07 -32.46 -17.30
C SER A 158 -1.43 -32.44 -16.61
N GLN A 159 -2.47 -33.00 -17.25
CA GLN A 159 -3.82 -33.11 -16.65
C GLN A 159 -3.80 -34.07 -15.46
N ILE A 160 -3.18 -35.26 -15.60
CA ILE A 160 -3.06 -36.24 -14.53
C ILE A 160 -2.23 -35.69 -13.36
N GLU A 161 -1.14 -34.96 -13.64
CA GLU A 161 -0.34 -34.30 -12.59
C GLU A 161 -1.18 -33.27 -11.81
N GLN A 162 -2.04 -32.51 -12.49
CA GLN A 162 -2.96 -31.57 -11.84
C GLN A 162 -4.01 -32.32 -11.01
N GLU A 163 -4.63 -33.36 -11.56
CA GLU A 163 -5.58 -34.20 -10.82
C GLU A 163 -4.96 -34.78 -9.54
N LEU A 164 -3.70 -35.22 -9.59
CA LEU A 164 -2.98 -35.72 -8.40
C LEU A 164 -2.78 -34.61 -7.33
N VAL A 165 -2.60 -33.37 -7.74
CA VAL A 165 -2.55 -32.23 -6.81
C VAL A 165 -3.93 -32.00 -6.21
N ASP A 166 -4.97 -31.98 -7.03
CA ASP A 166 -6.35 -31.72 -6.60
C ASP A 166 -6.85 -32.81 -5.64
N ILE A 167 -6.57 -34.08 -5.90
CA ILE A 167 -6.88 -35.22 -4.98
C ILE A 167 -6.23 -34.96 -3.60
N LYS A 168 -4.97 -34.56 -3.56
CA LYS A 168 -4.28 -34.26 -2.29
C LYS A 168 -4.90 -33.08 -1.53
N VAL A 169 -5.35 -32.05 -2.24
CA VAL A 169 -6.03 -30.88 -1.65
C VAL A 169 -7.39 -31.32 -1.08
N VAL A 170 -8.23 -31.98 -1.90
CA VAL A 170 -9.55 -32.47 -1.49
C VAL A 170 -9.43 -33.44 -0.30
N ARG A 171 -8.46 -34.36 -0.32
CA ARG A 171 -8.18 -35.25 0.82
C ARG A 171 -7.90 -34.45 2.10
N LYS A 172 -7.05 -33.41 2.03
CA LYS A 172 -6.71 -32.57 3.17
C LYS A 172 -7.93 -31.84 3.73
N ASP A 173 -8.79 -31.31 2.85
CA ASP A 173 -10.00 -30.60 3.24
C ASP A 173 -11.05 -31.55 3.86
N ARG A 174 -11.24 -32.74 3.28
CA ARG A 174 -12.15 -33.76 3.85
C ARG A 174 -11.67 -34.28 5.22
N ILE A 175 -10.35 -34.46 5.42
CA ILE A 175 -9.78 -34.79 6.72
C ILE A 175 -10.01 -33.66 7.73
N ALA A 176 -9.86 -32.40 7.34
CA ALA A 176 -10.13 -31.26 8.22
C ALA A 176 -11.61 -31.18 8.62
N GLN A 177 -12.53 -31.50 7.70
CA GLN A 177 -13.96 -31.59 8.01
C GLN A 177 -14.27 -32.77 8.96
N ALA A 178 -13.66 -33.94 8.73
CA ALA A 178 -13.83 -35.10 9.60
C ALA A 178 -13.27 -34.88 11.02
N ALA A 179 -12.28 -34.00 11.18
CA ALA A 179 -11.72 -33.63 12.48
C ALA A 179 -12.75 -32.96 13.44
N ASN A 180 -13.86 -32.43 12.90
CA ASN A 180 -14.94 -31.81 13.67
C ASN A 180 -15.98 -32.81 14.21
N ILE A 181 -15.84 -34.11 13.94
CA ILE A 181 -16.73 -35.17 14.47
C ILE A 181 -16.40 -35.35 15.96
N ALA A 182 -17.44 -35.28 16.80
CA ALA A 182 -17.29 -35.34 18.26
C ALA A 182 -16.96 -36.75 18.79
N ASP A 183 -17.36 -37.80 18.05
CA ASP A 183 -17.08 -39.18 18.37
C ASP A 183 -15.73 -39.60 17.78
N GLU A 184 -14.77 -39.92 18.63
CA GLU A 184 -13.38 -40.29 18.24
C GLU A 184 -13.29 -41.60 17.45
N GLU A 185 -14.13 -42.60 17.70
CA GLU A 185 -14.16 -43.83 16.91
C GLU A 185 -14.72 -43.57 15.50
N ALA A 186 -15.84 -42.87 15.39
CA ALA A 186 -16.43 -42.48 14.12
C ALA A 186 -15.51 -41.55 13.30
N LYS A 187 -14.78 -40.67 13.94
CA LYS A 187 -13.77 -39.80 13.33
C LYS A 187 -12.62 -40.64 12.73
N THR A 188 -12.08 -41.57 13.49
CA THR A 188 -10.97 -42.42 13.05
C THR A 188 -11.35 -43.26 11.83
N LEU A 189 -12.52 -43.91 11.88
CA LEU A 189 -13.06 -44.65 10.75
C LEU A 189 -13.26 -43.82 9.50
N LYS A 190 -13.79 -42.62 9.67
CA LYS A 190 -14.01 -41.69 8.53
C LYS A 190 -12.70 -41.23 7.90
N ILE A 191 -11.67 -40.94 8.70
CA ILE A 191 -10.35 -40.58 8.21
C ILE A 191 -9.69 -41.72 7.47
N GLU A 192 -9.83 -42.96 7.97
CA GLU A 192 -9.32 -44.16 7.28
C GLU A 192 -10.00 -44.40 5.93
N GLU A 193 -11.34 -44.25 5.87
CA GLU A 193 -12.11 -44.31 4.63
C GLU A 193 -11.62 -43.29 3.59
N ILE A 194 -11.48 -42.00 3.98
CA ILE A 194 -10.97 -40.92 3.12
C ILE A 194 -9.56 -41.25 2.63
N ASN A 195 -8.71 -41.74 3.50
CA ASN A 195 -7.33 -42.14 3.13
C ASN A 195 -7.30 -43.29 2.14
N LYS A 196 -8.16 -44.30 2.30
CA LYS A 196 -8.27 -45.45 1.42
C LYS A 196 -8.78 -45.04 0.05
N GLU A 197 -9.86 -44.25 -0.03
CA GLU A 197 -10.38 -43.72 -1.31
C GLU A 197 -9.31 -42.93 -2.06
N ALA A 198 -8.71 -41.94 -1.40
CA ALA A 198 -7.68 -41.09 -2.03
C ALA A 198 -6.44 -41.93 -2.48
N SER A 199 -6.07 -42.98 -1.73
CA SER A 199 -4.94 -43.85 -2.09
C SER A 199 -5.25 -44.65 -3.35
N LEU A 200 -6.46 -45.19 -3.50
CA LEU A 200 -6.90 -45.91 -4.71
C LEU A 200 -6.92 -44.98 -5.94
N GLU A 201 -7.44 -43.77 -5.78
CA GLU A 201 -7.44 -42.79 -6.86
C GLU A 201 -6.01 -42.37 -7.25
N ILE A 202 -5.15 -42.10 -6.30
CA ILE A 202 -3.74 -41.76 -6.56
C ILE A 202 -3.04 -42.93 -7.29
N GLU A 203 -3.25 -44.18 -6.87
CA GLU A 203 -2.62 -45.34 -7.49
C GLU A 203 -3.07 -45.52 -8.94
N SER A 204 -4.37 -45.40 -9.22
CA SER A 204 -4.88 -45.47 -10.58
C SER A 204 -4.26 -44.43 -11.53
N ARG A 205 -4.06 -43.17 -11.02
CA ARG A 205 -3.41 -42.10 -11.78
C ARG A 205 -1.91 -42.35 -11.97
N ARG A 206 -1.24 -42.97 -10.98
CA ARG A 206 0.18 -43.32 -11.10
C ARG A 206 0.41 -44.42 -12.14
N VAL A 207 -0.41 -45.44 -12.16
CA VAL A 207 -0.32 -46.49 -13.19
C VAL A 207 -0.48 -45.91 -14.59
N ARG A 208 -1.49 -45.04 -14.76
CA ARG A 208 -1.70 -44.33 -16.04
C ARG A 208 -0.51 -43.45 -16.42
N LEU A 209 0.09 -42.76 -15.44
CA LEU A 209 1.25 -41.89 -15.63
C LEU A 209 2.48 -42.71 -16.07
N GLU A 210 2.68 -43.89 -15.53
CA GLU A 210 3.77 -44.82 -15.92
C GLU A 210 3.56 -45.35 -17.34
N GLU A 211 2.34 -45.74 -17.73
CA GLU A 211 2.01 -46.19 -19.10
C GLU A 211 2.29 -45.09 -20.13
N LEU A 212 1.82 -43.84 -19.85
CA LEU A 212 2.02 -42.72 -20.75
C LEU A 212 3.50 -42.34 -20.86
N ASN A 213 4.25 -42.40 -19.77
CA ASN A 213 5.69 -42.15 -19.78
C ASN A 213 6.46 -43.19 -20.58
N ALA A 214 6.05 -44.50 -20.51
CA ALA A 214 6.64 -45.57 -21.32
C ALA A 214 6.41 -45.31 -22.82
N LYS A 215 5.16 -45.04 -23.23
CA LYS A 215 4.81 -44.64 -24.61
C LYS A 215 5.57 -43.40 -25.08
N LEU A 216 5.66 -42.41 -24.23
CA LEU A 216 6.39 -41.16 -24.52
C LEU A 216 7.87 -41.44 -24.80
N LYS A 217 8.48 -42.33 -24.01
CA LYS A 217 9.88 -42.72 -24.20
C LYS A 217 10.09 -43.43 -25.54
N GLU A 218 9.21 -44.35 -25.89
CA GLU A 218 9.24 -45.06 -27.16
C GLU A 218 9.10 -44.12 -28.35
N TYR A 219 8.08 -43.22 -28.33
CA TYR A 219 7.83 -42.26 -29.42
C TYR A 219 8.98 -41.27 -29.57
N ARG A 220 9.53 -40.77 -28.48
CA ARG A 220 10.72 -39.90 -28.51
C ARG A 220 11.94 -40.57 -29.09
N GLN A 221 12.10 -41.88 -28.86
CA GLN A 221 13.21 -42.63 -29.46
C GLN A 221 13.03 -42.77 -30.97
N LYS A 222 11.83 -43.11 -31.46
CA LYS A 222 11.52 -43.21 -32.90
C LYS A 222 11.73 -41.86 -33.62
N ILE A 223 11.27 -40.74 -33.01
CA ILE A 223 11.49 -39.40 -33.54
C ILE A 223 12.99 -39.05 -33.56
N LYS A 224 13.77 -39.49 -32.54
CA LYS A 224 15.21 -39.24 -32.50
C LYS A 224 15.97 -40.03 -33.58
N GLU A 225 15.48 -41.18 -33.93
CA GLU A 225 16.05 -42.00 -35.00
C GLU A 225 15.73 -41.40 -36.39
N SER A 226 14.51 -40.91 -36.63
CA SER A 226 14.13 -40.23 -37.88
C SER A 226 14.89 -38.93 -38.13
N LYS A 227 15.25 -38.18 -37.07
CA LYS A 227 16.04 -36.93 -37.14
C LYS A 227 17.49 -37.11 -37.59
N LYS A 228 17.98 -38.33 -37.75
CA LYS A 228 19.32 -38.60 -38.32
C LYS A 228 19.37 -38.36 -39.82
N GLU A 229 18.24 -38.32 -40.52
CA GLU A 229 18.15 -38.01 -41.95
C GLU A 229 18.33 -36.49 -42.13
N LYS A 230 19.10 -36.09 -43.14
CA LYS A 230 19.27 -34.66 -43.46
C LYS A 230 17.97 -34.05 -43.96
N PRO A 231 17.55 -32.86 -43.46
CA PRO A 231 16.35 -32.21 -43.93
C PRO A 231 16.47 -31.88 -45.42
N THR A 232 15.35 -31.92 -46.15
CA THR A 232 15.29 -31.44 -47.49
C THR A 232 15.56 -29.90 -47.55
N PRO A 233 16.05 -29.36 -48.68
CA PRO A 233 16.31 -27.90 -48.79
C PRO A 233 15.06 -27.04 -48.47
N GLU A 234 13.88 -27.52 -48.80
CA GLU A 234 12.61 -26.85 -48.51
C GLU A 234 12.28 -26.89 -46.99
N THR A 235 12.52 -28.01 -46.33
CA THR A 235 12.36 -28.13 -44.86
C THR A 235 13.37 -27.29 -44.10
N GLU A 236 14.60 -27.19 -44.62
CA GLU A 236 15.65 -26.35 -44.03
C GLU A 236 15.30 -24.85 -44.12
N ALA A 237 14.71 -24.39 -45.23
CA ALA A 237 14.21 -23.03 -45.37
C ALA A 237 13.13 -22.71 -44.33
N LYS A 238 12.13 -23.59 -44.14
CA LYS A 238 11.05 -23.45 -43.16
C LYS A 238 11.59 -23.46 -41.72
N ILE A 239 12.60 -24.30 -41.40
CA ILE A 239 13.26 -24.33 -40.11
C ILE A 239 13.97 -23.00 -39.82
N ASN A 240 14.63 -22.42 -40.81
CA ASN A 240 15.30 -21.13 -40.65
C ASN A 240 14.31 -19.99 -40.42
N GLU A 241 13.17 -19.97 -41.12
CA GLU A 241 12.08 -19.02 -40.88
C GLU A 241 11.55 -19.11 -39.44
N VAL A 242 11.27 -20.32 -38.94
CA VAL A 242 10.89 -20.54 -37.53
C VAL A 242 11.94 -20.04 -36.57
N LYS A 243 13.24 -20.35 -36.83
CA LYS A 243 14.33 -19.86 -35.96
C LYS A 243 14.40 -18.34 -35.92
N GLU A 244 14.26 -17.66 -37.07
CA GLU A 244 14.28 -16.19 -37.14
C GLU A 244 13.09 -15.56 -36.43
N LYS A 245 11.86 -16.10 -36.61
CA LYS A 245 10.66 -15.67 -35.90
C LYS A 245 10.87 -15.68 -34.39
N TYR A 246 11.23 -16.83 -33.84
CA TYR A 246 11.43 -16.95 -32.39
C TYR A 246 12.66 -16.19 -31.87
N ALA A 247 13.71 -16.07 -32.67
CA ALA A 247 14.88 -15.25 -32.32
C ALA A 247 14.50 -13.76 -32.15
N SER A 248 13.63 -13.24 -33.03
CA SER A 248 13.13 -11.87 -32.96
C SER A 248 12.28 -11.65 -31.70
N GLU A 249 11.35 -12.57 -31.37
CA GLU A 249 10.52 -12.49 -30.17
C GLU A 249 11.36 -12.58 -28.89
N ILE A 250 12.33 -13.49 -28.86
CA ILE A 250 13.26 -13.64 -27.71
C ILE A 250 14.12 -12.38 -27.56
N LYS A 251 14.55 -11.76 -28.66
CA LYS A 251 15.31 -10.50 -28.63
C LYS A 251 14.43 -9.37 -28.09
N ALA A 252 13.22 -9.19 -28.60
CA ALA A 252 12.26 -8.17 -28.11
C ALA A 252 11.99 -8.32 -26.62
N MET A 253 11.81 -9.55 -26.11
CA MET A 253 11.64 -9.80 -24.67
C MET A 253 12.87 -9.43 -23.84
N LYS A 254 14.09 -9.70 -24.34
CA LYS A 254 15.33 -9.31 -23.68
C LYS A 254 15.48 -7.79 -23.63
N ASP A 255 15.21 -7.12 -24.76
CA ASP A 255 15.28 -5.67 -24.88
C ASP A 255 14.29 -4.99 -23.92
N HIS A 256 13.07 -5.53 -23.82
CA HIS A 256 12.07 -5.07 -22.83
C HIS A 256 12.57 -5.22 -21.40
N ILE A 257 13.15 -6.37 -21.01
CA ILE A 257 13.69 -6.56 -19.68
C ILE A 257 14.81 -5.56 -19.37
N ASP A 258 15.72 -5.34 -20.33
CA ASP A 258 16.86 -4.44 -20.17
C ASP A 258 16.37 -2.98 -20.10
N GLN A 259 15.36 -2.60 -20.87
CA GLN A 259 14.73 -1.26 -20.82
C GLN A 259 14.10 -1.01 -19.45
N VAL A 260 13.23 -1.92 -18.98
CA VAL A 260 12.59 -1.79 -17.66
C VAL A 260 13.65 -1.73 -16.54
N GLU A 261 14.69 -2.57 -16.60
CA GLU A 261 15.76 -2.53 -15.61
C GLU A 261 16.47 -1.17 -15.59
N LYS A 262 16.78 -0.61 -16.74
CA LYS A 262 17.43 0.69 -16.88
C LYS A 262 16.55 1.82 -16.30
N GLU A 263 15.28 1.85 -16.68
CA GLU A 263 14.32 2.86 -16.23
C GLU A 263 14.15 2.81 -14.69
N GLN A 264 13.97 1.61 -14.13
CA GLN A 264 13.81 1.45 -12.69
C GLN A 264 15.07 1.77 -11.91
N ILE A 265 16.27 1.47 -12.43
CA ILE A 265 17.55 1.86 -11.81
C ILE A 265 17.68 3.40 -11.80
N GLU A 266 17.30 4.08 -12.87
CA GLU A 266 17.31 5.55 -12.91
C GLU A 266 16.30 6.14 -11.92
N ALA A 267 15.09 5.59 -11.84
CA ALA A 267 14.08 6.00 -10.87
C ALA A 267 14.57 5.82 -9.41
N ILE A 268 15.19 4.67 -9.08
CA ILE A 268 15.78 4.43 -7.76
C ILE A 268 16.88 5.44 -7.45
N ALA A 269 17.72 5.76 -8.43
CA ALA A 269 18.79 6.74 -8.24
C ALA A 269 18.23 8.15 -8.02
N GLN A 270 17.17 8.53 -8.71
CA GLN A 270 16.45 9.80 -8.50
C GLN A 270 15.80 9.84 -7.10
N ILE A 271 15.12 8.78 -6.67
CA ILE A 271 14.56 8.67 -5.32
C ILE A 271 15.64 8.86 -4.25
N LYS A 272 16.79 8.20 -4.40
CA LYS A 272 17.91 8.36 -3.45
C LYS A 272 18.46 9.78 -3.45
N TYR A 273 18.54 10.39 -4.61
CA TYR A 273 18.97 11.79 -4.73
C TYR A 273 18.01 12.73 -4.00
N ASP A 274 16.71 12.64 -4.27
CA ASP A 274 15.69 13.49 -3.66
C ASP A 274 15.67 13.31 -2.13
N ASN A 275 15.68 12.07 -1.65
CA ASN A 275 15.71 11.79 -0.21
C ASN A 275 16.94 12.36 0.51
N LYS A 276 18.08 12.49 -0.22
CA LYS A 276 19.31 13.08 0.32
C LYS A 276 19.32 14.61 0.27
N HIS A 277 18.66 15.21 -0.74
CA HIS A 277 18.71 16.64 -1.02
C HIS A 277 17.37 17.33 -0.72
N VAL A 278 16.73 16.92 0.38
CA VAL A 278 15.48 17.54 0.83
C VAL A 278 15.74 18.95 1.35
N ASP A 279 14.90 19.88 0.93
CA ASP A 279 14.95 21.26 1.39
C ASP A 279 14.48 21.36 2.86
N LYS A 280 15.43 21.64 3.76
CA LYS A 280 15.15 21.75 5.20
C LYS A 280 14.19 22.92 5.52
N LYS A 281 14.27 24.03 4.75
CA LYS A 281 13.36 25.15 4.93
C LYS A 281 11.93 24.80 4.50
N LEU A 282 11.80 23.98 3.45
CA LEU A 282 10.51 23.47 3.03
C LEU A 282 9.92 22.52 4.10
N MET A 283 10.73 21.60 4.60
CA MET A 283 10.28 20.65 5.65
C MET A 283 9.89 21.33 6.95
N SER A 284 10.49 22.46 7.31
CA SER A 284 10.10 23.20 8.52
C SER A 284 8.72 23.84 8.43
N LYS A 285 8.17 24.00 7.22
CA LYS A 285 6.79 24.46 7.02
C LYS A 285 5.76 23.36 7.30
N MET A 286 6.20 22.11 7.46
CA MET A 286 5.35 20.97 7.85
C MET A 286 5.61 20.67 9.32
N GLN A 287 4.61 20.80 10.16
CA GLN A 287 4.71 20.55 11.59
C GLN A 287 3.68 19.51 12.03
N MET A 288 3.92 18.89 13.19
CA MET A 288 3.02 17.87 13.74
C MET A 288 2.76 18.12 15.22
N ILE A 289 1.48 18.06 15.59
CA ILE A 289 1.01 18.00 16.97
C ILE A 289 0.81 16.52 17.29
N PHE A 290 1.49 16.03 18.33
CA PHE A 290 1.45 14.61 18.71
C PHE A 290 0.25 14.29 19.61
N GLN A 291 -0.14 13.03 19.62
CA GLN A 291 -1.33 12.51 20.30
C GLN A 291 -1.30 12.75 21.82
N ASP A 292 -0.16 12.52 22.50
CA ASP A 292 -0.01 12.70 23.93
C ASP A 292 0.82 13.94 24.26
N PRO A 293 0.21 14.98 24.84
CA PRO A 293 0.93 16.18 25.23
C PRO A 293 1.90 15.94 26.41
N VAL A 294 1.70 14.89 27.22
CA VAL A 294 2.59 14.57 28.35
C VAL A 294 3.88 13.96 27.81
N ASP A 295 3.76 12.95 26.94
CA ASP A 295 4.91 12.25 26.37
C ASP A 295 5.68 13.10 25.34
N SER A 296 5.05 14.14 24.80
CA SER A 296 5.64 14.98 23.75
C SER A 296 6.44 16.17 24.26
N LEU A 297 6.35 16.50 25.54
CA LEU A 297 7.05 17.62 26.19
C LEU A 297 8.09 17.08 27.18
N ASP A 298 9.36 17.48 27.05
CA ASP A 298 10.39 17.10 28.04
C ASP A 298 10.09 17.80 29.38
N PRO A 299 9.82 17.05 30.48
CA PRO A 299 9.48 17.64 31.77
C PRO A 299 10.62 18.40 32.43
N ARG A 300 11.85 18.30 31.92
CA ARG A 300 13.05 18.96 32.43
C ARG A 300 13.32 20.31 31.76
N MET A 301 12.62 20.60 30.66
CA MET A 301 12.75 21.84 29.91
C MET A 301 11.65 22.83 30.31
N THR A 302 11.97 24.12 30.32
CA THR A 302 10.94 25.16 30.43
C THR A 302 10.09 25.24 29.17
N VAL A 303 8.91 25.83 29.25
CA VAL A 303 8.03 26.06 28.09
C VAL A 303 8.77 26.87 27.01
N GLU A 304 9.57 27.86 27.38
CA GLU A 304 10.40 28.63 26.46
C GLU A 304 11.41 27.73 25.74
N ASP A 305 12.12 26.87 26.48
CA ASP A 305 13.11 25.94 25.88
C ASP A 305 12.46 24.97 24.90
N ILE A 306 11.31 24.39 25.25
CA ILE A 306 10.55 23.48 24.39
C ILE A 306 10.12 24.15 23.10
N ILE A 307 9.62 25.37 23.17
CA ILE A 307 9.11 26.09 21.98
C ILE A 307 10.28 26.57 21.13
N GLN A 308 11.36 27.09 21.71
CA GLN A 308 12.49 27.60 20.95
C GLN A 308 13.38 26.53 20.31
N GLU A 309 13.29 25.27 20.72
CA GLU A 309 14.12 24.18 20.19
C GLU A 309 14.10 24.11 18.66
N GLY A 310 12.90 24.21 18.05
CA GLY A 310 12.74 24.25 16.59
C GLY A 310 13.46 25.41 15.94
N LEU A 311 13.43 26.59 16.55
CA LEU A 311 14.14 27.77 16.04
C LEU A 311 15.66 27.60 16.10
N HIS A 312 16.18 26.99 17.18
CA HIS A 312 17.60 26.69 17.33
C HIS A 312 18.08 25.68 16.27
N ILE A 313 17.31 24.63 15.99
CA ILE A 313 17.62 23.65 14.92
C ILE A 313 17.73 24.35 13.54
N GLN A 314 16.98 25.44 13.32
CA GLN A 314 17.09 26.26 12.12
C GLN A 314 18.24 27.28 12.13
N GLY A 315 19.04 27.34 13.19
CA GLY A 315 20.14 28.29 13.36
C GLY A 315 19.66 29.68 13.79
N GLN A 316 18.46 29.84 14.31
CA GLN A 316 17.94 31.11 14.87
C GLN A 316 18.28 31.21 16.34
N TYR A 317 19.42 31.81 16.66
CA TYR A 317 19.95 31.88 18.04
C TYR A 317 19.74 33.25 18.71
N ASN A 318 19.00 34.18 18.11
CA ASN A 318 18.77 35.51 18.69
C ASN A 318 17.74 35.38 19.82
N HIS A 319 18.23 35.33 21.06
CA HIS A 319 17.41 35.15 22.27
C HIS A 319 16.29 36.16 22.39
N PHE A 320 16.56 37.48 22.16
CA PHE A 320 15.55 38.53 22.28
C PHE A 320 14.42 38.35 21.25
N LYS A 321 14.75 38.04 19.97
CA LYS A 321 13.76 37.82 18.94
C LYS A 321 12.97 36.53 19.17
N ASN A 322 13.65 35.48 19.66
CA ASN A 322 12.99 34.22 19.96
C ASN A 322 12.03 34.35 21.13
N SER A 323 12.44 35.02 22.22
CA SER A 323 11.58 35.24 23.40
C SER A 323 10.32 36.04 23.01
N GLN A 324 10.45 37.05 22.16
CA GLN A 324 9.28 37.81 21.68
C GLN A 324 8.34 36.89 20.85
N LYS A 325 8.87 36.14 19.90
CA LYS A 325 8.06 35.18 19.11
C LYS A 325 7.34 34.16 20.00
N ILE A 326 8.02 33.66 21.04
CA ILE A 326 7.46 32.70 21.98
C ILE A 326 6.30 33.31 22.75
N LYS A 327 6.45 34.54 23.24
CA LYS A 327 5.38 35.28 23.92
C LYS A 327 4.18 35.48 23.00
N ASP A 328 4.42 35.89 21.76
CA ASP A 328 3.36 36.10 20.77
C ASP A 328 2.61 34.79 20.48
N VAL A 329 3.33 33.66 20.31
CA VAL A 329 2.71 32.36 20.04
C VAL A 329 1.96 31.84 21.28
N LEU A 330 2.49 32.03 22.51
CA LEU A 330 1.77 31.68 23.74
C LEU A 330 0.44 32.45 23.85
N THR A 331 0.45 33.76 23.54
CA THR A 331 -0.77 34.56 23.49
C THR A 331 -1.76 34.02 22.45
N LYS A 332 -1.30 33.67 21.23
CA LYS A 332 -2.14 33.09 20.18
C LYS A 332 -2.83 31.82 20.60
N VAL A 333 -2.18 30.96 21.38
CA VAL A 333 -2.79 29.72 21.87
C VAL A 333 -3.60 29.94 23.16
N GLY A 334 -3.78 31.19 23.62
CA GLY A 334 -4.54 31.55 24.81
C GLY A 334 -3.84 31.18 26.14
N LEU A 335 -2.50 31.25 26.14
CA LEU A 335 -1.67 31.13 27.34
C LEU A 335 -1.02 32.48 27.68
N LEU A 336 -0.78 32.73 28.97
CA LEU A 336 -0.08 33.92 29.42
C LEU A 336 1.40 33.87 29.02
N PRO A 337 2.00 34.99 28.53
CA PRO A 337 3.43 35.05 28.19
C PRO A 337 4.37 34.69 29.35
N GLU A 338 3.97 34.96 30.60
CA GLU A 338 4.73 34.64 31.82
C GLU A 338 4.87 33.14 32.03
N TYR A 339 4.06 32.32 31.38
CA TYR A 339 4.17 30.86 31.47
C TYR A 339 5.41 30.29 30.76
N ALA A 340 6.14 31.10 30.00
CA ALA A 340 7.36 30.72 29.31
C ALA A 340 8.43 30.12 30.24
N SER A 341 8.54 30.63 31.49
CA SER A 341 9.53 30.18 32.48
C SER A 341 9.12 28.95 33.28
N ARG A 342 7.87 28.46 33.10
CA ARG A 342 7.35 27.30 33.84
C ARG A 342 7.69 25.97 33.17
N TYR A 343 7.54 24.89 33.95
CA TYR A 343 7.75 23.52 33.49
C TYR A 343 6.43 22.83 33.12
N PRO A 344 6.44 21.85 32.17
CA PRO A 344 5.22 21.16 31.73
C PRO A 344 4.37 20.55 32.84
N HIS A 345 4.97 20.06 33.91
CA HIS A 345 4.24 19.44 35.03
C HIS A 345 3.37 20.42 35.84
N GLU A 346 3.58 21.72 35.69
CA GLU A 346 2.80 22.78 36.35
C GLU A 346 1.48 23.11 35.62
N PHE A 347 1.21 22.45 34.46
CA PHE A 347 0.08 22.74 33.59
C PHE A 347 -0.95 21.62 33.56
N SER A 348 -2.22 21.98 33.34
CA SER A 348 -3.27 21.01 33.04
C SER A 348 -3.06 20.35 31.67
N GLY A 349 -3.75 19.22 31.39
CA GLY A 349 -3.66 18.52 30.13
C GLY A 349 -3.97 19.40 28.91
N GLY A 350 -5.03 20.23 29.01
CA GLY A 350 -5.39 21.16 27.94
C GLY A 350 -4.36 22.29 27.74
N GLN A 351 -3.74 22.77 28.81
CA GLN A 351 -2.65 23.75 28.72
C GLN A 351 -1.39 23.13 28.10
N ARG A 352 -1.02 21.89 28.47
CA ARG A 352 0.09 21.19 27.80
C ARG A 352 -0.17 20.99 26.32
N GLN A 353 -1.41 20.68 25.94
CA GLN A 353 -1.79 20.59 24.52
C GLN A 353 -1.58 21.93 23.78
N ARG A 354 -1.97 23.04 24.41
CA ARG A 354 -1.71 24.41 23.86
C ARG A 354 -0.21 24.71 23.75
N ILE A 355 0.63 24.25 24.67
CA ILE A 355 2.10 24.34 24.57
C ILE A 355 2.60 23.53 23.35
N GLY A 356 2.09 22.29 23.15
CA GLY A 356 2.42 21.49 21.99
C GLY A 356 2.01 22.15 20.67
N ILE A 357 0.85 22.81 20.63
CA ILE A 357 0.41 23.64 19.49
C ILE A 357 1.37 24.83 19.30
N ALA A 358 1.72 25.55 20.36
CA ALA A 358 2.65 26.68 20.31
C ALA A 358 4.02 26.27 19.75
N ARG A 359 4.55 25.11 20.16
CA ARG A 359 5.80 24.54 19.64
C ARG A 359 5.75 24.33 18.13
N ALA A 360 4.63 23.88 17.59
CA ALA A 360 4.46 23.73 16.14
C ALA A 360 4.34 25.07 15.44
N LEU A 361 3.59 26.02 16.01
CA LEU A 361 3.29 27.32 15.39
C LEU A 361 4.47 28.28 15.35
N VAL A 362 5.41 28.21 16.29
CA VAL A 362 6.59 29.12 16.32
C VAL A 362 7.43 29.01 15.05
N MET A 363 7.34 27.88 14.34
CA MET A 363 8.01 27.61 13.09
C MET A 363 7.33 28.27 11.90
N ASN A 364 6.18 28.91 12.11
CA ASN A 364 5.33 29.51 11.07
C ASN A 364 5.00 28.50 9.95
N PRO A 365 4.35 27.37 10.28
CA PRO A 365 4.07 26.30 9.33
C PRO A 365 3.04 26.75 8.29
N ARG A 366 3.02 26.04 7.16
CA ARG A 366 1.92 26.07 6.18
C ARG A 366 1.03 24.85 6.27
N PHE A 367 1.63 23.71 6.68
CA PHE A 367 0.94 22.45 6.82
C PHE A 367 1.10 21.90 8.23
N LEU A 368 -0.03 21.58 8.87
CA LEU A 368 -0.08 21.09 10.24
C LEU A 368 -0.75 19.71 10.28
N ILE A 369 -0.06 18.72 10.79
CA ILE A 369 -0.63 17.40 11.08
C ILE A 369 -1.04 17.37 12.55
N CYS A 370 -2.30 17.13 12.83
CA CYS A 370 -2.85 16.98 14.18
C CYS A 370 -3.15 15.50 14.41
N ASP A 371 -2.25 14.79 15.12
CA ASP A 371 -2.41 13.36 15.42
C ASP A 371 -3.20 13.18 16.72
N GLU A 372 -4.49 12.94 16.59
CA GLU A 372 -5.45 12.77 17.71
C GLU A 372 -5.32 13.87 18.80
N PRO A 373 -5.33 15.17 18.46
CA PRO A 373 -4.92 16.25 19.34
C PRO A 373 -5.87 16.49 20.53
N ILE A 374 -6.99 15.78 20.58
CA ILE A 374 -8.06 15.96 21.58
C ILE A 374 -8.42 14.67 22.30
N SER A 375 -7.77 13.53 21.99
CA SER A 375 -8.17 12.19 22.50
C SER A 375 -8.07 12.08 24.02
N ALA A 376 -7.06 12.70 24.61
CA ALA A 376 -6.77 12.66 26.06
C ALA A 376 -7.41 13.80 26.86
N LEU A 377 -8.34 14.57 26.24
CA LEU A 377 -8.90 15.79 26.86
C LEU A 377 -10.40 15.63 27.19
N ASP A 378 -10.85 16.34 28.22
CA ASP A 378 -12.26 16.45 28.59
C ASP A 378 -13.09 17.14 27.49
N VAL A 379 -14.39 16.84 27.43
CA VAL A 379 -15.29 17.31 26.36
C VAL A 379 -15.27 18.82 26.17
N SER A 380 -15.29 19.60 27.28
CA SER A 380 -15.23 21.07 27.22
C SER A 380 -13.91 21.61 26.66
N ILE A 381 -12.80 20.97 27.02
CA ILE A 381 -11.47 21.33 26.54
C ILE A 381 -11.28 20.94 25.07
N ARG A 382 -11.86 19.79 24.63
CA ARG A 382 -11.87 19.39 23.21
C ARG A 382 -12.43 20.47 22.32
N ALA A 383 -13.63 21.02 22.68
CA ALA A 383 -14.26 22.10 21.93
C ALA A 383 -13.36 23.36 21.85
N GLN A 384 -12.71 23.74 22.95
CA GLN A 384 -11.80 24.86 22.96
C GLN A 384 -10.57 24.67 22.05
N ILE A 385 -9.99 23.47 22.02
CA ILE A 385 -8.85 23.16 21.13
C ILE A 385 -9.26 23.16 19.66
N ILE A 386 -10.46 22.66 19.33
CA ILE A 386 -10.97 22.68 17.95
C ILE A 386 -11.23 24.10 17.48
N ASN A 387 -11.86 24.92 18.31
CA ASN A 387 -12.08 26.35 17.99
C ASN A 387 -10.73 27.06 17.80
N LEU A 388 -9.77 26.85 18.71
CA LEU A 388 -8.42 27.37 18.56
C LEU A 388 -7.77 26.98 17.22
N LEU A 389 -7.87 25.71 16.82
CA LEU A 389 -7.32 25.25 15.54
C LEU A 389 -8.03 25.87 14.33
N ASN A 390 -9.36 26.12 14.42
CA ASN A 390 -10.12 26.85 13.41
C ASN A 390 -9.66 28.31 13.30
N ASP A 391 -9.57 29.01 14.41
CA ASP A 391 -9.12 30.40 14.45
C ASP A 391 -7.71 30.53 13.85
N LEU A 392 -6.79 29.61 14.20
CA LEU A 392 -5.43 29.54 13.67
C LEU A 392 -5.42 29.22 12.17
N LYS A 393 -6.30 28.31 11.70
CA LYS A 393 -6.46 27.99 10.27
C LYS A 393 -6.81 29.25 9.49
N GLU A 394 -7.79 30.02 9.95
CA GLU A 394 -8.24 31.22 9.30
C GLU A 394 -7.21 32.38 9.38
N GLU A 395 -6.65 32.63 10.58
CA GLU A 395 -5.68 33.72 10.80
C GLU A 395 -4.38 33.51 10.02
N MET A 396 -3.86 32.26 9.99
CA MET A 396 -2.54 31.95 9.41
C MET A 396 -2.62 31.32 8.02
N GLY A 397 -3.82 31.01 7.50
CA GLY A 397 -4.00 30.31 6.24
C GLY A 397 -3.44 28.89 6.26
N LEU A 398 -3.58 28.18 7.38
CA LEU A 398 -3.02 26.83 7.57
C LEU A 398 -3.78 25.79 6.76
N THR A 399 -3.04 24.90 6.16
CA THR A 399 -3.56 23.60 5.68
C THR A 399 -3.43 22.57 6.80
N ILE A 400 -4.50 21.87 7.15
CA ILE A 400 -4.52 20.96 8.30
C ILE A 400 -4.85 19.53 7.85
N MET A 401 -4.05 18.54 8.29
CA MET A 401 -4.43 17.14 8.27
C MET A 401 -4.81 16.72 9.68
N PHE A 402 -6.09 16.42 9.90
CA PHE A 402 -6.65 16.07 11.20
C PHE A 402 -6.85 14.55 11.29
N ILE A 403 -6.09 13.90 12.13
CA ILE A 403 -6.21 12.46 12.40
C ILE A 403 -7.09 12.28 13.63
N ALA A 404 -8.15 11.49 13.50
CA ALA A 404 -9.07 11.20 14.60
C ALA A 404 -9.63 9.77 14.49
N HIS A 405 -10.12 9.27 15.61
CA HIS A 405 -10.96 8.06 15.67
C HIS A 405 -12.43 8.39 15.85
N ASP A 406 -12.76 9.63 16.24
CA ASP A 406 -14.13 10.12 16.47
C ASP A 406 -14.60 10.95 15.27
N LEU A 407 -15.56 10.38 14.52
CA LEU A 407 -16.16 11.02 13.35
C LEU A 407 -17.06 12.22 13.72
N SER A 408 -17.59 12.29 14.95
CA SER A 408 -18.46 13.38 15.35
C SER A 408 -17.78 14.74 15.34
N VAL A 409 -16.49 14.76 15.71
CA VAL A 409 -15.67 15.97 15.70
C VAL A 409 -15.27 16.34 14.28
N VAL A 410 -14.87 15.34 13.48
CA VAL A 410 -14.35 15.55 12.12
C VAL A 410 -15.42 16.14 11.20
N LYS A 411 -16.71 15.81 11.43
CA LYS A 411 -17.84 16.36 10.68
C LYS A 411 -17.86 17.90 10.65
N TYR A 412 -17.58 18.53 11.77
CA TYR A 412 -17.68 19.99 11.90
C TYR A 412 -16.37 20.74 11.65
N PHE A 413 -15.25 20.00 11.63
CA PHE A 413 -13.93 20.62 11.51
C PHE A 413 -13.28 20.41 10.15
N CYS A 414 -13.57 19.28 9.47
CA CYS A 414 -12.89 18.94 8.22
C CYS A 414 -13.75 19.20 6.99
N ASP A 415 -13.11 19.70 5.93
CA ASP A 415 -13.74 19.95 4.64
C ASP A 415 -13.95 18.64 3.86
N ARG A 416 -12.93 17.75 3.89
CA ARG A 416 -12.97 16.40 3.29
C ARG A 416 -12.44 15.37 4.27
N ILE A 417 -12.96 14.15 4.14
CA ILE A 417 -12.65 13.06 5.05
C ILE A 417 -12.26 11.81 4.25
N ALA A 418 -11.12 11.23 4.60
CA ALA A 418 -10.70 9.90 4.15
C ALA A 418 -10.88 8.89 5.29
N VAL A 419 -11.62 7.83 5.01
CA VAL A 419 -11.84 6.70 5.94
C VAL A 419 -10.79 5.64 5.66
N MET A 420 -10.01 5.28 6.68
CA MET A 420 -8.91 4.33 6.58
C MET A 420 -9.20 3.04 7.31
N TYR A 421 -9.01 1.91 6.63
CA TYR A 421 -9.19 0.57 7.17
C TYR A 421 -8.00 -0.32 6.78
N TYR A 422 -7.35 -0.98 7.74
CA TYR A 422 -6.19 -1.87 7.55
C TYR A 422 -5.10 -1.35 6.59
N GLY A 423 -4.80 -0.05 6.66
CA GLY A 423 -3.72 0.57 5.88
C GLY A 423 -4.12 1.04 4.48
N GLU A 424 -5.41 1.01 4.13
CA GLU A 424 -5.96 1.47 2.86
C GLU A 424 -7.07 2.51 3.08
N ILE A 425 -7.24 3.44 2.14
CA ILE A 425 -8.41 4.33 2.12
C ILE A 425 -9.55 3.55 1.48
N VAL A 426 -10.64 3.41 2.24
CA VAL A 426 -11.84 2.70 1.77
C VAL A 426 -12.91 3.64 1.24
N GLU A 427 -12.92 4.88 1.71
CA GLU A 427 -13.84 5.92 1.23
C GLU A 427 -13.22 7.31 1.45
N LEU A 428 -13.45 8.24 0.52
CA LEU A 428 -13.00 9.62 0.61
C LEU A 428 -14.05 10.51 -0.05
N ALA A 429 -14.57 11.48 0.70
CA ALA A 429 -15.54 12.44 0.18
C ALA A 429 -15.47 13.79 0.93
N SER A 430 -16.25 14.78 0.51
CA SER A 430 -16.52 15.95 1.36
C SER A 430 -17.20 15.52 2.66
N SER A 431 -17.03 16.30 3.73
CA SER A 431 -17.63 15.96 5.02
C SER A 431 -19.15 15.75 4.88
N ASP A 432 -19.83 16.70 4.26
CA ASP A 432 -21.29 16.62 4.09
C ASP A 432 -21.71 15.39 3.29
N GLU A 433 -21.02 15.09 2.18
CA GLU A 433 -21.33 13.95 1.32
C GLU A 433 -21.10 12.60 2.04
N LEU A 434 -19.98 12.46 2.78
CA LEU A 434 -19.69 11.25 3.52
C LEU A 434 -20.73 10.92 4.59
N PHE A 435 -21.28 11.96 5.25
CA PHE A 435 -22.29 11.79 6.28
C PHE A 435 -23.69 11.62 5.71
N ALA A 436 -23.98 12.20 4.54
CA ALA A 436 -25.29 12.05 3.87
C ALA A 436 -25.38 10.72 3.12
N HIS A 437 -24.33 10.34 2.40
CA HIS A 437 -24.31 9.18 1.50
C HIS A 437 -23.07 8.30 1.73
N PRO A 438 -22.88 7.70 2.92
CA PRO A 438 -21.81 6.73 3.13
C PRO A 438 -22.05 5.51 2.25
N LEU A 439 -21.04 5.08 1.49
CA LEU A 439 -21.17 3.97 0.55
C LEU A 439 -20.50 2.69 1.05
N HIS A 440 -19.29 2.81 1.58
CA HIS A 440 -18.54 1.63 2.04
C HIS A 440 -19.14 1.07 3.35
N PRO A 441 -19.34 -0.24 3.48
CA PRO A 441 -19.93 -0.85 4.69
C PRO A 441 -19.18 -0.52 5.99
N TYR A 442 -17.86 -0.35 5.92
CA TYR A 442 -17.07 0.08 7.08
C TYR A 442 -17.37 1.51 7.51
N THR A 443 -17.59 2.44 6.56
CA THR A 443 -18.03 3.80 6.87
C THR A 443 -19.39 3.80 7.54
N HIS A 444 -20.33 2.98 7.07
CA HIS A 444 -21.61 2.77 7.73
C HIS A 444 -21.44 2.25 9.16
N ALA A 445 -20.52 1.30 9.39
CA ALA A 445 -20.25 0.77 10.73
C ALA A 445 -19.74 1.86 11.66
N LEU A 446 -18.76 2.67 11.21
CA LEU A 446 -18.22 3.78 11.98
C LEU A 446 -19.28 4.85 12.31
N LEU A 447 -20.09 5.24 11.33
CA LEU A 447 -21.17 6.23 11.53
C LEU A 447 -22.28 5.69 12.45
N SER A 448 -22.63 4.40 12.32
CA SER A 448 -23.61 3.76 13.20
C SER A 448 -23.13 3.66 14.65
N ALA A 449 -21.82 3.78 14.91
CA ALA A 449 -21.26 3.75 16.25
C ALA A 449 -21.31 5.11 16.99
N ILE A 450 -21.58 6.22 16.28
CA ILE A 450 -21.68 7.56 16.86
C ILE A 450 -22.91 7.63 17.79
N PRO A 451 -22.75 7.96 19.09
CA PRO A 451 -23.87 8.11 20.02
C PRO A 451 -24.81 9.24 19.59
N LYS A 452 -26.12 9.00 19.70
CA LYS A 452 -27.12 10.04 19.47
C LYS A 452 -27.36 10.81 20.77
N PRO A 453 -27.44 12.17 20.71
CA PRO A 453 -27.66 12.99 21.91
C PRO A 453 -29.00 12.70 22.61
N ASP A 454 -30.04 12.30 21.84
CA ASP A 454 -31.34 11.96 22.38
C ASP A 454 -31.34 10.53 22.96
N PRO A 455 -31.61 10.35 24.27
CA PRO A 455 -31.64 9.04 24.92
C PRO A 455 -32.66 8.06 24.33
N ILE A 456 -33.78 8.55 23.78
CA ILE A 456 -34.85 7.71 23.20
C ILE A 456 -34.35 7.14 21.86
N SER A 457 -33.76 7.98 21.03
CA SER A 457 -33.18 7.60 19.76
C SER A 457 -31.96 6.69 19.94
N GLU A 458 -31.16 6.92 21.00
CA GLU A 458 -29.97 6.08 21.31
C GLU A 458 -30.44 4.64 21.70
N LYS A 459 -31.52 4.47 22.48
CA LYS A 459 -32.04 3.14 22.83
C LYS A 459 -32.55 2.34 21.63
N LYS A 460 -33.01 3.01 20.56
CA LYS A 460 -33.49 2.38 19.32
C LYS A 460 -32.39 2.20 18.27
N ARG A 461 -31.17 2.67 18.53
CA ARG A 461 -30.06 2.60 17.59
C ARG A 461 -29.64 1.15 17.38
N THR A 462 -29.59 0.70 16.13
CA THR A 462 -28.97 -0.56 15.70
C THR A 462 -27.54 -0.27 15.22
N ARG A 463 -26.57 -0.91 15.86
CA ARG A 463 -25.16 -0.82 15.42
C ARG A 463 -24.93 -1.77 14.25
N TYR A 464 -24.39 -1.27 13.16
CA TYR A 464 -23.93 -2.10 12.08
C TYR A 464 -22.52 -2.61 12.40
N VAL A 465 -22.31 -3.92 12.33
CA VAL A 465 -20.99 -4.54 12.53
C VAL A 465 -20.44 -4.92 11.16
N TYR A 466 -19.34 -4.32 10.79
CA TYR A 466 -18.62 -4.61 9.55
C TYR A 466 -17.83 -5.92 9.66
N ILE A 467 -18.08 -6.85 8.74
CA ILE A 467 -17.38 -8.13 8.62
C ILE A 467 -16.94 -8.29 7.15
N PRO A 468 -15.63 -8.11 6.82
CA PRO A 468 -15.15 -8.11 5.45
C PRO A 468 -15.58 -9.32 4.63
N ALA A 469 -15.51 -10.54 5.20
CA ALA A 469 -15.89 -11.77 4.53
C ALA A 469 -17.40 -11.91 4.23
N ARG A 470 -18.26 -11.16 4.95
CA ARG A 470 -19.70 -11.10 4.70
C ARG A 470 -20.07 -10.00 3.73
N ASP A 471 -19.42 -8.85 3.87
CA ASP A 471 -19.82 -7.60 3.24
C ASP A 471 -19.18 -7.41 1.86
N HIS A 472 -18.13 -8.19 1.54
CA HIS A 472 -17.39 -8.13 0.28
C HIS A 472 -17.13 -9.52 -0.32
N ASP A 473 -17.12 -9.59 -1.65
CA ASP A 473 -16.61 -10.74 -2.41
C ASP A 473 -15.52 -10.29 -3.39
N TYR A 474 -14.28 -10.45 -2.96
CA TYR A 474 -13.10 -10.12 -3.77
C TYR A 474 -12.43 -11.36 -4.40
N SER A 475 -13.14 -12.51 -4.44
CA SER A 475 -12.60 -13.76 -4.99
C SER A 475 -12.32 -13.69 -6.50
N LYS A 476 -13.12 -12.92 -7.23
CA LYS A 476 -13.04 -12.79 -8.71
C LYS A 476 -12.29 -11.54 -9.15
N GLU A 477 -12.47 -10.42 -8.45
CA GLU A 477 -11.91 -9.13 -8.81
C GLU A 477 -11.46 -8.39 -7.55
N ALA A 478 -10.20 -7.92 -7.55
CA ALA A 478 -9.68 -7.09 -6.46
C ALA A 478 -10.30 -5.68 -6.51
N PRO A 479 -10.65 -5.09 -5.34
CA PRO A 479 -11.23 -3.76 -5.29
C PRO A 479 -10.22 -2.68 -5.73
N LYS A 480 -10.72 -1.56 -6.22
CA LYS A 480 -9.96 -0.37 -6.55
C LYS A 480 -10.64 0.86 -5.98
N LEU A 481 -9.85 1.88 -5.60
CA LEU A 481 -10.41 3.17 -5.21
C LEU A 481 -10.88 3.89 -6.49
N VAL A 482 -12.19 4.07 -6.65
CA VAL A 482 -12.84 4.62 -7.84
C VAL A 482 -13.68 5.83 -7.46
N GLU A 483 -13.62 6.87 -8.27
CA GLU A 483 -14.49 8.03 -8.13
C GLU A 483 -15.87 7.69 -8.69
N ILE A 484 -16.90 7.75 -7.83
CA ILE A 484 -18.26 7.38 -8.20
C ILE A 484 -19.11 8.60 -8.58
N VAL A 485 -18.91 9.69 -7.87
CA VAL A 485 -19.40 11.04 -8.21
C VAL A 485 -18.25 12.02 -7.97
N PRO A 486 -18.24 13.21 -8.58
CA PRO A 486 -17.14 14.15 -8.43
C PRO A 486 -16.78 14.42 -6.97
N GLY A 487 -15.55 14.04 -6.60
CA GLY A 487 -15.02 14.20 -5.24
C GLY A 487 -15.38 13.10 -4.25
N HIS A 488 -16.19 12.10 -4.62
CA HIS A 488 -16.52 10.95 -3.78
C HIS A 488 -15.90 9.67 -4.33
N TRP A 489 -14.94 9.15 -3.61
CA TRP A 489 -14.15 7.96 -3.94
C TRP A 489 -14.48 6.81 -3.00
N VAL A 490 -14.66 5.61 -3.54
CA VAL A 490 -14.93 4.40 -2.75
C VAL A 490 -14.10 3.23 -3.24
N LEU A 491 -13.61 2.41 -2.31
CA LEU A 491 -12.90 1.17 -2.60
C LEU A 491 -13.92 0.07 -2.93
N ALA A 492 -13.97 -0.35 -4.20
CA ALA A 492 -14.97 -1.29 -4.67
C ALA A 492 -14.49 -2.09 -5.88
N ASN A 493 -15.10 -3.27 -6.10
CA ASN A 493 -15.04 -4.00 -7.36
C ASN A 493 -16.20 -3.58 -8.29
N SER A 494 -16.26 -4.12 -9.51
CA SER A 494 -17.28 -3.76 -10.51
C SER A 494 -18.73 -4.04 -10.03
N VAL A 495 -18.95 -5.10 -9.26
CA VAL A 495 -20.28 -5.49 -8.73
C VAL A 495 -20.73 -4.51 -7.65
N GLU A 496 -19.84 -4.15 -6.74
CA GLU A 496 -20.12 -3.20 -5.67
C GLU A 496 -20.35 -1.78 -6.21
N LEU A 497 -19.61 -1.37 -7.23
CA LEU A 497 -19.82 -0.08 -7.91
C LEU A 497 -21.21 0.04 -8.50
N ALA A 498 -21.73 -1.01 -9.13
CA ALA A 498 -23.10 -1.02 -9.63
C ALA A 498 -24.12 -0.80 -8.51
N LYS A 499 -23.93 -1.48 -7.36
CA LYS A 499 -24.77 -1.35 -6.17
C LYS A 499 -24.71 0.07 -5.57
N TYR A 500 -23.53 0.66 -5.44
CA TYR A 500 -23.36 2.00 -4.89
C TYR A 500 -23.93 3.08 -5.80
N ASN A 501 -23.83 2.92 -7.13
CA ASN A 501 -24.51 3.78 -8.09
C ASN A 501 -26.05 3.76 -7.97
N GLU A 502 -26.65 2.62 -7.62
CA GLU A 502 -28.08 2.52 -7.36
C GLU A 502 -28.47 3.20 -6.03
N GLN A 503 -27.60 3.13 -5.03
CA GLN A 503 -27.83 3.80 -3.73
C GLN A 503 -27.85 5.32 -3.85
N LEU A 504 -26.96 5.89 -4.67
CA LEU A 504 -26.89 7.34 -4.93
C LEU A 504 -28.04 7.89 -5.77
N LYS A 505 -28.82 7.03 -6.45
CA LYS A 505 -30.00 7.44 -7.23
C LYS A 505 -31.28 7.50 -6.42
N LYS A 506 -31.26 6.95 -5.21
CA LYS A 506 -32.39 6.93 -4.25
C LYS A 506 -32.31 8.09 -3.26
#